data_2a0ef1f796d15675aa14340063050698
#
_entry.id   2a0ef1f796d15675aa14340063050698
#
_cell.length_a   1.000
_cell.length_b   1.000
_cell.length_c   1.000
_cell.angle_alpha   90.00
_cell.angle_beta   90.00
_cell.angle_gamma   90.00
#
_symmetry.space_group_name_H-M   'P 1'
#
loop_
_entity.id
_entity.type
_entity.pdbx_description
1 polymer ?
#
loop_
_entity_poly.entity_id
_entity_poly.type
_entity_poly.pdbx_seq_one_letter_code
_entity_poly.pdbx_strand_id
1 'polypeptide(L)'
;MKFGNKLRTIAVVAAVSLAFTAAGCGGGGESGGEAAPGAEASAPAEDANLAITFLPKNLGNPYFDTSDKGGEMAIKEFGGTYAEVGPAEATPDAQVSYINTLTQQQVGAIVISANDKKAVCDALNEARDAGVKVVTFDSDTDPECRDIYVNQATAEGIAKVQIDMIAEQIGDSGEIAILSASANATNQNAWIELMKKELANHPNIKLVDTVYGNDKDQESFDKTAALLQSHPDLKGIISPTTVGIAAAARYLSTSKAKGKVALTGLGTPNQMREYVQDGTVKEFALWNPEDLGYLSAYAAKAVITGEIKGNEGDKFTAGKLGEFSVKANGEVLLGDPFTFNAGNIDQFNF
;
A
#
# COMPACT_ATOMS: atom_id res chain seq x y z
N MET A 1 -7.61 -43.43 -44.77
CA MET A 1 -8.50 -42.68 -45.69
C MET A 1 -8.09 -41.21 -45.50
N LYS A 2 -7.28 -40.72 -46.36
CA LYS A 2 -7.26 -40.06 -47.68
C LYS A 2 -8.19 -38.82 -47.75
N PHE A 3 -7.51 -37.67 -47.99
CA PHE A 3 -7.82 -36.45 -48.74
C PHE A 3 -8.65 -35.38 -48.00
N GLY A 4 -8.38 -34.09 -48.14
CA GLY A 4 -7.53 -33.41 -49.12
C GLY A 4 -7.45 -31.89 -48.87
N ASN A 5 -6.35 -31.37 -49.35
CA ASN A 5 -5.99 -29.94 -49.52
C ASN A 5 -7.04 -29.11 -50.26
N LYS A 6 -7.18 -27.85 -49.90
CA LYS A 6 -7.37 -26.74 -50.88
C LYS A 6 -6.69 -25.45 -50.41
N LEU A 7 -5.55 -25.15 -51.02
CA LEU A 7 -5.01 -23.80 -51.20
C LEU A 7 -6.00 -22.96 -52.04
N ARG A 8 -6.18 -21.70 -51.71
CA ARG A 8 -6.50 -20.65 -52.67
C ARG A 8 -5.76 -19.35 -52.34
N THR A 9 -4.79 -19.11 -53.15
CA THR A 9 -4.07 -17.84 -53.40
C THR A 9 -4.90 -16.98 -54.31
N ILE A 10 -4.94 -15.67 -54.15
CA ILE A 10 -5.19 -14.57 -55.08
C ILE A 10 -5.19 -13.28 -54.22
N ALA A 11 -4.59 -12.14 -54.53
CA ALA A 11 -3.71 -11.58 -55.48
C ALA A 11 -3.57 -10.10 -55.05
N VAL A 12 -2.42 -9.57 -55.31
CA VAL A 12 -1.94 -8.17 -55.15
C VAL A 12 -2.76 -7.23 -55.97
N VAL A 13 -3.10 -6.01 -55.40
CA VAL A 13 -3.29 -4.79 -56.19
C VAL A 13 -2.59 -3.63 -55.48
N ALA A 14 -1.59 -3.10 -56.16
CA ALA A 14 -0.90 -1.84 -55.89
C ALA A 14 -1.55 -0.74 -56.75
N ALA A 15 -1.51 0.47 -56.28
CA ALA A 15 -1.50 1.77 -57.00
C ALA A 15 -2.19 2.85 -56.14
N VAL A 16 -1.84 4.11 -56.08
CA VAL A 16 -1.01 5.02 -56.83
C VAL A 16 -0.90 6.30 -56.02
N SER A 17 0.24 6.92 -56.05
CA SER A 17 0.59 8.23 -55.51
C SER A 17 -0.18 9.37 -56.23
N LEU A 18 -0.57 10.40 -55.51
CA LEU A 18 -0.75 11.74 -56.14
C LEU A 18 -0.20 12.82 -55.20
N ALA A 19 0.89 13.42 -55.63
CA ALA A 19 1.41 14.68 -55.12
C ALA A 19 0.61 15.85 -55.74
N PHE A 20 0.24 16.84 -54.93
CA PHE A 20 -0.15 18.16 -55.39
C PHE A 20 0.73 19.20 -54.69
N THR A 21 1.62 19.77 -55.49
CA THR A 21 2.30 21.03 -55.22
C THR A 21 1.43 22.18 -55.69
N ALA A 22 1.19 23.18 -54.86
CA ALA A 22 0.77 24.50 -55.31
C ALA A 22 1.53 25.56 -54.53
N ALA A 23 2.40 26.24 -55.20
CA ALA A 23 3.05 27.46 -54.74
C ALA A 23 2.09 28.64 -54.90
N GLY A 24 2.11 29.59 -53.94
CA GLY A 24 1.43 30.86 -54.01
C GLY A 24 2.11 31.88 -53.10
N CYS A 25 2.87 32.80 -53.72
CA CYS A 25 3.48 33.98 -53.07
C CYS A 25 2.46 35.05 -52.78
N GLY A 26 2.69 35.82 -51.68
CA GLY A 26 2.16 37.22 -51.62
C GLY A 26 2.01 37.79 -50.22
N GLY A 27 2.98 38.61 -49.75
CA GLY A 27 2.77 39.92 -49.16
C GLY A 27 2.44 40.07 -47.67
N GLY A 28 3.43 40.46 -46.89
CA GLY A 28 3.54 41.62 -46.01
C GLY A 28 2.55 41.82 -44.84
N GLY A 29 3.08 41.92 -43.62
CA GLY A 29 2.41 42.53 -42.47
C GLY A 29 2.96 42.08 -41.13
N GLU A 30 3.91 42.86 -40.59
CA GLU A 30 4.40 42.72 -39.21
C GLU A 30 3.31 43.02 -38.18
N SER A 31 3.12 42.16 -37.20
CA SER A 31 2.86 42.57 -35.80
C SER A 31 3.19 41.44 -34.86
N GLY A 32 4.10 41.72 -33.94
CA GLY A 32 4.55 40.79 -32.92
C GLY A 32 3.45 40.39 -31.94
N GLY A 33 3.42 39.13 -31.64
CA GLY A 33 2.67 38.52 -30.56
C GLY A 33 3.48 37.33 -30.06
N GLU A 34 4.13 37.55 -28.93
CA GLU A 34 4.82 36.49 -28.20
C GLU A 34 3.79 35.44 -27.78
N ALA A 35 3.83 34.28 -28.41
CA ALA A 35 3.06 33.13 -27.99
C ALA A 35 3.85 32.41 -26.87
N ALA A 36 3.28 32.34 -25.69
CA ALA A 36 3.74 31.50 -24.61
C ALA A 36 3.87 30.02 -25.05
N PRO A 37 4.89 29.28 -24.59
CA PRO A 37 4.98 27.87 -24.94
C PRO A 37 3.82 27.12 -24.28
N GLY A 38 2.91 26.65 -25.13
CA GLY A 38 1.84 25.73 -24.71
C GLY A 38 2.45 24.44 -24.18
N ALA A 39 2.02 24.04 -23.00
CA ALA A 39 2.28 22.71 -22.49
C ALA A 39 1.72 21.67 -23.49
N GLU A 40 2.61 20.95 -24.16
CA GLU A 40 2.21 19.79 -24.96
C GLU A 40 1.70 18.71 -23.98
N ALA A 41 0.40 18.53 -23.93
CA ALA A 41 -0.20 17.36 -23.36
C ALA A 41 0.25 16.16 -24.21
N SER A 42 1.15 15.35 -23.69
CA SER A 42 1.56 14.09 -24.33
C SER A 42 0.31 13.22 -24.51
N ALA A 43 0.03 12.85 -25.75
CA ALA A 43 -1.02 11.86 -26.04
C ALA A 43 -0.68 10.54 -25.30
N PRO A 44 -1.68 9.80 -24.79
CA PRO A 44 -1.44 8.52 -24.15
C PRO A 44 -0.71 7.57 -25.11
N ALA A 45 0.32 6.87 -24.64
CA ALA A 45 0.98 5.84 -25.43
C ALA A 45 -0.04 4.72 -25.72
N GLU A 46 -0.42 4.52 -26.98
CA GLU A 46 -1.45 3.55 -27.41
C GLU A 46 -1.06 2.07 -27.18
N ASP A 47 0.18 1.79 -26.69
CA ASP A 47 0.70 0.45 -26.43
C ASP A 47 1.31 0.30 -25.03
N ALA A 48 0.79 0.99 -24.03
CA ALA A 48 1.28 0.89 -22.66
C ALA A 48 1.03 -0.51 -22.07
N ASN A 49 2.10 -1.18 -21.53
CA ASN A 49 1.97 -2.49 -20.90
C ASN A 49 1.30 -2.36 -19.51
N LEU A 50 -0.02 -2.50 -19.46
CA LEU A 50 -0.81 -2.43 -18.24
C LEU A 50 -0.96 -3.79 -17.52
N ALA A 51 0.03 -4.70 -17.66
CA ALA A 51 0.15 -5.88 -16.82
C ALA A 51 0.75 -5.48 -15.46
N ILE A 52 -0.07 -5.37 -14.45
CA ILE A 52 0.30 -4.88 -13.11
C ILE A 52 0.18 -6.03 -12.11
N THR A 53 1.27 -6.32 -11.41
CA THR A 53 1.31 -7.39 -10.41
C THR A 53 1.48 -6.82 -9.01
N PHE A 54 0.57 -7.19 -8.10
CA PHE A 54 0.67 -6.91 -6.69
C PHE A 54 1.57 -7.95 -6.01
N LEU A 55 2.45 -7.45 -5.14
CA LEU A 55 3.39 -8.26 -4.35
C LEU A 55 3.30 -7.81 -2.88
N PRO A 56 2.32 -8.33 -2.13
CA PRO A 56 2.17 -8.03 -0.70
C PRO A 56 3.33 -8.57 0.13
N LYS A 57 3.39 -8.20 1.42
CA LYS A 57 4.39 -8.74 2.37
C LYS A 57 4.30 -10.26 2.48
N ASN A 58 3.07 -10.77 2.53
CA ASN A 58 2.76 -12.20 2.55
C ASN A 58 1.32 -12.43 2.07
N LEU A 59 1.08 -13.58 1.48
CA LEU A 59 -0.26 -14.04 1.09
C LEU A 59 -1.06 -14.53 2.31
N GLY A 60 -2.38 -14.45 2.21
CA GLY A 60 -3.31 -14.91 3.26
C GLY A 60 -3.39 -13.98 4.47
N ASN A 61 -2.92 -12.76 4.33
CA ASN A 61 -3.12 -11.70 5.31
C ASN A 61 -4.37 -10.88 4.90
N PRO A 62 -5.45 -10.88 5.69
CA PRO A 62 -6.71 -10.22 5.32
C PRO A 62 -6.60 -8.73 4.98
N TYR A 63 -5.59 -8.04 5.52
CA TYR A 63 -5.30 -6.66 5.15
C TYR A 63 -4.88 -6.57 3.67
N PHE A 64 -3.95 -7.41 3.25
CA PHE A 64 -3.49 -7.44 1.85
C PHE A 64 -4.56 -8.01 0.92
N ASP A 65 -5.30 -9.05 1.33
CA ASP A 65 -6.43 -9.56 0.55
C ASP A 65 -7.44 -8.43 0.20
N THR A 66 -7.63 -7.48 1.15
CA THR A 66 -8.52 -6.32 0.95
C THR A 66 -7.88 -5.27 0.03
N SER A 67 -6.60 -4.95 0.22
CA SER A 67 -5.92 -3.94 -0.61
C SER A 67 -5.76 -4.42 -2.06
N ASP A 68 -5.38 -5.67 -2.22
CA ASP A 68 -5.12 -6.27 -3.52
C ASP A 68 -6.40 -6.42 -4.34
N LYS A 69 -7.54 -6.69 -3.66
CA LYS A 69 -8.87 -6.59 -4.27
C LYS A 69 -9.17 -5.18 -4.80
N GLY A 70 -8.81 -4.13 -4.05
CA GLY A 70 -8.93 -2.74 -4.51
C GLY A 70 -8.08 -2.48 -5.74
N GLY A 71 -6.86 -2.98 -5.77
CA GLY A 71 -5.96 -2.95 -6.93
C GLY A 71 -6.54 -3.66 -8.15
N GLU A 72 -7.08 -4.89 -7.94
CA GLU A 72 -7.75 -5.66 -9.00
C GLU A 72 -8.93 -4.89 -9.61
N MET A 73 -9.76 -4.27 -8.75
CA MET A 73 -10.90 -3.45 -9.21
C MET A 73 -10.44 -2.30 -10.10
N ALA A 74 -9.44 -1.53 -9.68
CA ALA A 74 -8.90 -0.41 -10.46
C ALA A 74 -8.30 -0.87 -11.77
N ILE A 75 -7.49 -1.96 -11.76
CA ILE A 75 -6.84 -2.48 -12.97
C ILE A 75 -7.86 -2.94 -13.99
N LYS A 76 -8.94 -3.61 -13.58
CA LYS A 76 -10.05 -4.00 -14.44
C LYS A 76 -10.80 -2.78 -15.00
N GLU A 77 -10.99 -1.74 -14.18
CA GLU A 77 -11.69 -0.51 -14.59
C GLU A 77 -10.99 0.21 -15.74
N PHE A 78 -9.65 0.30 -15.69
CA PHE A 78 -8.90 0.92 -16.79
C PHE A 78 -8.40 -0.05 -17.89
N GLY A 79 -8.84 -1.32 -17.84
CA GLY A 79 -8.58 -2.29 -18.91
C GLY A 79 -7.20 -2.94 -18.88
N GLY A 80 -6.52 -2.95 -17.73
CA GLY A 80 -5.25 -3.63 -17.51
C GLY A 80 -5.39 -5.13 -17.17
N THR A 81 -4.26 -5.79 -16.98
CA THR A 81 -4.18 -7.17 -16.52
C THR A 81 -3.65 -7.22 -15.09
N TYR A 82 -4.45 -7.76 -14.18
CA TYR A 82 -4.09 -7.94 -12.77
C TYR A 82 -3.50 -9.32 -12.52
N ALA A 83 -2.47 -9.35 -11.67
CA ALA A 83 -1.98 -10.56 -11.02
C ALA A 83 -1.58 -10.25 -9.58
N GLU A 84 -1.61 -11.26 -8.73
CA GLU A 84 -1.08 -11.23 -7.37
C GLU A 84 -0.13 -12.40 -7.19
N VAL A 85 1.04 -12.13 -6.64
CA VAL A 85 2.01 -13.14 -6.22
C VAL A 85 2.65 -12.70 -4.92
N GLY A 86 3.11 -13.64 -4.12
CA GLY A 86 3.80 -13.29 -2.89
C GLY A 86 4.25 -14.49 -2.08
N PRO A 87 5.11 -14.26 -1.08
CA PRO A 87 5.55 -15.32 -0.18
C PRO A 87 4.45 -15.69 0.81
N ALA A 88 4.52 -16.90 1.36
CA ALA A 88 3.67 -17.33 2.48
C ALA A 88 4.10 -16.66 3.80
N GLU A 89 5.35 -16.25 3.91
CA GLU A 89 5.91 -15.58 5.09
C GLU A 89 6.48 -14.22 4.73
N ALA A 90 6.30 -13.22 5.61
CA ALA A 90 6.77 -11.87 5.43
C ALA A 90 8.30 -11.78 5.60
N THR A 91 9.06 -12.22 4.60
CA THR A 91 10.52 -12.16 4.58
C THR A 91 11.06 -11.48 3.31
N PRO A 92 12.11 -10.64 3.41
CA PRO A 92 12.66 -9.93 2.26
C PRO A 92 13.20 -10.88 1.19
N ASP A 93 13.95 -11.92 1.57
CA ASP A 93 14.58 -12.87 0.63
C ASP A 93 13.54 -13.59 -0.24
N ALA A 94 12.37 -13.90 0.36
CA ALA A 94 11.28 -14.50 -0.39
C ALA A 94 10.73 -13.52 -1.44
N GLN A 95 10.58 -12.22 -1.11
CA GLN A 95 10.11 -11.21 -2.07
C GLN A 95 11.09 -11.02 -3.23
N VAL A 96 12.40 -11.04 -3.00
CA VAL A 96 13.43 -10.92 -4.06
C VAL A 96 13.21 -11.95 -5.17
N SER A 97 12.89 -13.19 -4.81
CA SER A 97 12.64 -14.26 -5.80
C SER A 97 11.44 -13.94 -6.71
N TYR A 98 10.37 -13.33 -6.16
CA TYR A 98 9.21 -12.89 -6.94
C TYR A 98 9.54 -11.69 -7.81
N ILE A 99 10.27 -10.68 -7.29
CA ILE A 99 10.71 -9.50 -8.06
C ILE A 99 11.49 -9.96 -9.29
N ASN A 100 12.47 -10.86 -9.13
CA ASN A 100 13.27 -11.39 -10.23
C ASN A 100 12.42 -12.12 -11.27
N THR A 101 11.42 -12.89 -10.83
CA THR A 101 10.50 -13.58 -11.74
C THR A 101 9.67 -12.59 -12.55
N LEU A 102 9.10 -11.56 -11.89
CA LEU A 102 8.29 -10.54 -12.54
C LEU A 102 9.11 -9.68 -13.51
N THR A 103 10.37 -9.42 -13.17
CA THR A 103 11.33 -8.75 -14.06
C THR A 103 11.55 -9.55 -15.34
N GLN A 104 11.75 -10.86 -15.23
CA GLN A 104 11.92 -11.75 -16.39
C GLN A 104 10.63 -11.84 -17.24
N GLN A 105 9.48 -11.75 -16.63
CA GLN A 105 8.18 -11.71 -17.30
C GLN A 105 7.89 -10.37 -17.98
N GLN A 106 8.70 -9.34 -17.71
CA GLN A 106 8.52 -7.98 -18.22
C GLN A 106 7.11 -7.44 -17.98
N VAL A 107 6.60 -7.57 -16.75
CA VAL A 107 5.32 -6.94 -16.35
C VAL A 107 5.42 -5.43 -16.50
N GLY A 108 4.29 -4.74 -16.65
CA GLY A 108 4.28 -3.27 -16.77
C GLY A 108 4.67 -2.58 -15.46
N ALA A 109 4.17 -3.11 -14.32
CA ALA A 109 4.57 -2.65 -13.00
C ALA A 109 4.52 -3.75 -11.94
N ILE A 110 5.39 -3.61 -10.94
CA ILE A 110 5.34 -4.31 -9.65
C ILE A 110 4.81 -3.31 -8.62
N VAL A 111 3.69 -3.65 -7.97
CA VAL A 111 3.11 -2.91 -6.84
C VAL A 111 3.43 -3.68 -5.58
N ILE A 112 4.43 -3.22 -4.80
CA ILE A 112 5.02 -3.99 -3.69
C ILE A 112 4.82 -3.31 -2.34
N SER A 113 4.42 -4.08 -1.32
CA SER A 113 4.60 -3.71 0.09
C SER A 113 5.86 -4.40 0.62
N ALA A 114 6.93 -3.63 0.82
CA ALA A 114 8.25 -4.18 1.08
C ALA A 114 8.41 -4.72 2.51
N ASN A 115 8.98 -5.92 2.65
CA ASN A 115 9.30 -6.51 3.95
C ASN A 115 10.52 -5.90 4.62
N ASP A 116 11.42 -5.32 3.83
CA ASP A 116 12.60 -4.59 4.33
C ASP A 116 12.94 -3.44 3.38
N LYS A 117 13.34 -2.32 3.98
CA LYS A 117 13.59 -1.07 3.26
C LYS A 117 14.72 -1.18 2.21
N LYS A 118 15.74 -2.01 2.48
CA LYS A 118 16.97 -2.09 1.69
C LYS A 118 17.15 -3.43 0.98
N ALA A 119 16.74 -4.52 1.62
CA ALA A 119 17.05 -5.86 1.15
C ALA A 119 16.45 -6.19 -0.23
N VAL A 120 15.37 -5.51 -0.63
CA VAL A 120 14.73 -5.69 -1.94
C VAL A 120 15.24 -4.70 -3.01
N CYS A 121 16.05 -3.70 -2.62
CA CYS A 121 16.44 -2.59 -3.51
C CYS A 121 17.18 -3.03 -4.76
N ASP A 122 18.17 -3.89 -4.64
CA ASP A 122 18.98 -4.32 -5.81
C ASP A 122 18.07 -4.98 -6.86
N ALA A 123 17.18 -5.89 -6.43
CA ALA A 123 16.24 -6.56 -7.33
C ALA A 123 15.23 -5.57 -7.95
N LEU A 124 14.75 -4.59 -7.18
CA LEU A 124 13.84 -3.56 -7.70
C LEU A 124 14.53 -2.63 -8.70
N ASN A 125 15.80 -2.28 -8.47
CA ASN A 125 16.57 -1.48 -9.43
C ASN A 125 16.84 -2.27 -10.72
N GLU A 126 17.16 -3.56 -10.65
CA GLU A 126 17.25 -4.43 -11.82
C GLU A 126 15.91 -4.48 -12.61
N ALA A 127 14.79 -4.53 -11.91
CA ALA A 127 13.46 -4.48 -12.55
C ALA A 127 13.23 -3.14 -13.27
N ARG A 128 13.59 -2.02 -12.65
CA ARG A 128 13.48 -0.68 -13.25
C ARG A 128 14.41 -0.50 -14.45
N ASP A 129 15.63 -1.01 -14.37
CA ASP A 129 16.60 -1.01 -15.48
C ASP A 129 16.09 -1.85 -16.67
N ALA A 130 15.32 -2.90 -16.40
CA ALA A 130 14.62 -3.69 -17.42
C ALA A 130 13.34 -3.02 -17.96
N GLY A 131 12.96 -1.84 -17.46
CA GLY A 131 11.80 -1.08 -17.90
C GLY A 131 10.49 -1.34 -17.11
N VAL A 132 10.51 -2.25 -16.13
CA VAL A 132 9.38 -2.52 -15.24
C VAL A 132 9.23 -1.36 -14.24
N LYS A 133 8.02 -0.82 -14.08
CA LYS A 133 7.76 0.23 -13.09
C LYS A 133 7.64 -0.35 -11.70
N VAL A 134 8.13 0.39 -10.71
CA VAL A 134 8.07 -0.01 -9.30
C VAL A 134 7.25 1.00 -8.50
N VAL A 135 6.14 0.55 -7.98
CA VAL A 135 5.28 1.29 -7.06
C VAL A 135 5.33 0.62 -5.70
N THR A 136 5.75 1.32 -4.67
CA THR A 136 5.59 0.83 -3.30
C THR A 136 4.26 1.29 -2.71
N PHE A 137 3.65 0.47 -1.85
CA PHE A 137 2.46 0.81 -1.09
C PHE A 137 2.55 0.22 0.32
N ASP A 138 1.80 0.75 1.27
CA ASP A 138 1.83 0.32 2.68
C ASP A 138 3.21 0.45 3.32
N SER A 139 4.19 -0.34 2.92
CA SER A 139 5.56 -0.32 3.41
C SER A 139 6.54 0.00 2.28
N ASP A 140 7.27 1.09 2.46
CA ASP A 140 8.17 1.64 1.46
C ASP A 140 9.58 1.01 1.47
N THR A 141 10.33 1.27 0.40
CA THR A 141 11.77 1.05 0.25
C THR A 141 12.53 2.36 0.40
N ASP A 142 13.86 2.36 0.16
CA ASP A 142 14.58 3.61 -0.08
C ASP A 142 14.07 4.25 -1.39
N PRO A 143 13.90 5.59 -1.44
CA PRO A 143 13.27 6.27 -2.59
C PRO A 143 13.95 6.02 -3.93
N GLU A 144 15.25 5.75 -3.95
CA GLU A 144 16.01 5.42 -5.15
C GLU A 144 15.67 4.05 -5.75
N CYS A 145 14.95 3.20 -5.01
CA CYS A 145 14.62 1.83 -5.44
C CYS A 145 13.22 1.73 -6.08
N ARG A 146 12.48 2.83 -6.21
CA ARG A 146 11.13 2.87 -6.73
C ARG A 146 10.85 4.09 -7.59
N ASP A 147 9.74 4.08 -8.31
CA ASP A 147 9.26 5.23 -9.08
C ASP A 147 8.34 6.12 -8.23
N ILE A 148 7.46 5.51 -7.41
CA ILE A 148 6.49 6.23 -6.56
C ILE A 148 6.13 5.40 -5.33
N TYR A 149 5.73 6.07 -4.24
CA TYR A 149 5.22 5.46 -3.02
C TYR A 149 3.79 5.92 -2.73
N VAL A 150 2.88 4.97 -2.55
CA VAL A 150 1.51 5.24 -2.12
C VAL A 150 1.40 4.94 -0.62
N ASN A 151 1.43 6.01 0.15
CA ASN A 151 1.37 5.97 1.61
C ASN A 151 -0.09 6.04 2.08
N GLN A 152 -0.47 5.15 2.96
CA GLN A 152 -1.80 5.07 3.54
C GLN A 152 -2.17 6.26 4.42
N ALA A 153 -1.21 6.69 5.26
CA ALA A 153 -1.33 7.84 6.17
C ALA A 153 0.06 8.26 6.64
N THR A 154 0.19 9.47 7.17
CA THR A 154 1.48 9.93 7.72
C THR A 154 1.90 9.07 8.90
N ALA A 155 3.20 8.78 9.01
CA ALA A 155 3.71 7.98 10.11
C ALA A 155 3.46 8.63 11.48
N GLU A 156 3.50 9.96 11.54
CA GLU A 156 3.16 10.76 12.72
C GLU A 156 1.68 10.59 13.10
N GLY A 157 0.77 10.67 12.12
CA GLY A 157 -0.67 10.47 12.35
C GLY A 157 -0.98 9.07 12.88
N ILE A 158 -0.35 8.04 12.28
CA ILE A 158 -0.50 6.64 12.71
C ILE A 158 0.04 6.43 14.14
N ALA A 159 1.20 6.98 14.47
CA ALA A 159 1.76 6.87 15.80
C ALA A 159 0.91 7.58 16.84
N LYS A 160 0.54 8.83 16.52
CA LYS A 160 -0.24 9.68 17.44
C LYS A 160 -1.61 9.06 17.77
N VAL A 161 -2.38 8.62 16.78
CA VAL A 161 -3.71 8.06 17.01
C VAL A 161 -3.65 6.84 17.93
N GLN A 162 -2.64 5.99 17.82
CA GLN A 162 -2.49 4.81 18.66
C GLN A 162 -2.10 5.16 20.10
N ILE A 163 -1.25 6.17 20.29
CA ILE A 163 -0.90 6.65 21.64
C ILE A 163 -2.09 7.37 22.28
N ASP A 164 -2.79 8.23 21.56
CA ASP A 164 -3.97 8.92 22.08
C ASP A 164 -5.05 7.92 22.56
N MET A 165 -5.36 6.90 21.73
CA MET A 165 -6.33 5.87 22.07
C MET A 165 -5.94 5.08 23.33
N ILE A 166 -4.67 4.66 23.44
CA ILE A 166 -4.25 3.89 24.64
C ILE A 166 -4.21 4.77 25.87
N ALA A 167 -3.72 6.02 25.77
CA ALA A 167 -3.67 6.98 26.87
C ALA A 167 -5.06 7.24 27.45
N GLU A 168 -6.05 7.50 26.60
CA GLU A 168 -7.44 7.68 27.01
C GLU A 168 -7.99 6.44 27.73
N GLN A 169 -7.75 5.25 27.17
CA GLN A 169 -8.30 4.00 27.70
C GLN A 169 -7.73 3.61 29.05
N ILE A 170 -6.46 3.94 29.35
CA ILE A 170 -5.80 3.59 30.63
C ILE A 170 -5.75 4.75 31.63
N GLY A 171 -6.34 5.92 31.27
CA GLY A 171 -6.35 7.11 32.16
C GLY A 171 -4.99 7.77 32.26
N ASP A 172 -4.25 7.83 31.17
CA ASP A 172 -2.96 8.49 30.99
C ASP A 172 -1.87 8.04 31.99
N SER A 173 -1.95 6.80 32.48
CA SER A 173 -1.00 6.28 33.47
C SER A 173 -0.95 4.75 33.46
N GLY A 174 0.26 4.19 33.52
CA GLY A 174 0.49 2.77 33.66
C GLY A 174 1.49 2.18 32.67
N GLU A 175 1.69 0.88 32.76
CA GLU A 175 2.59 0.15 31.87
C GLU A 175 1.85 -0.27 30.61
N ILE A 176 2.49 -0.09 29.46
CA ILE A 176 2.01 -0.56 28.15
C ILE A 176 3.10 -1.39 27.46
N ALA A 177 2.67 -2.26 26.54
CA ALA A 177 3.57 -3.00 25.66
C ALA A 177 3.13 -2.84 24.21
N ILE A 178 4.05 -3.09 23.27
CA ILE A 178 3.79 -3.13 21.84
C ILE A 178 3.93 -4.55 21.33
N LEU A 179 2.90 -5.03 20.58
CA LEU A 179 2.93 -6.28 19.84
C LEU A 179 2.99 -5.96 18.34
N SER A 180 4.17 -5.97 17.75
CA SER A 180 4.44 -5.67 16.36
C SER A 180 4.53 -6.92 15.48
N ALA A 181 4.60 -6.76 14.15
CA ALA A 181 4.78 -7.86 13.21
C ALA A 181 6.21 -8.42 13.30
N SER A 182 7.12 -7.94 12.51
CA SER A 182 8.50 -8.42 12.49
C SER A 182 9.49 -7.32 12.88
N ALA A 183 10.68 -7.75 13.36
CA ALA A 183 11.74 -6.82 13.71
C ALA A 183 12.26 -5.99 12.51
N ASN A 184 12.02 -6.45 11.29
CA ASN A 184 12.43 -5.79 10.04
C ASN A 184 11.34 -4.94 9.40
N ALA A 185 10.09 -4.96 9.90
CA ALA A 185 8.97 -4.23 9.32
C ALA A 185 9.24 -2.73 9.30
N THR A 186 9.59 -2.19 8.13
CA THR A 186 10.05 -0.81 7.94
C THR A 186 9.05 0.21 8.46
N ASN A 187 7.77 0.10 8.05
CA ASN A 187 6.72 1.02 8.43
C ASN A 187 6.43 0.96 9.94
N GLN A 188 6.27 -0.24 10.50
CA GLN A 188 5.95 -0.41 11.92
C GLN A 188 7.08 0.08 12.83
N ASN A 189 8.34 -0.18 12.46
CA ASN A 189 9.48 0.33 13.20
C ASN A 189 9.52 1.88 13.22
N ALA A 190 9.20 2.52 12.09
CA ALA A 190 9.08 3.99 12.04
C ALA A 190 7.96 4.49 12.95
N TRP A 191 6.79 3.84 12.94
CA TRP A 191 5.68 4.21 13.82
C TRP A 191 6.03 4.01 15.31
N ILE A 192 6.70 2.90 15.67
CA ILE A 192 7.14 2.63 17.05
C ILE A 192 8.11 3.70 17.55
N GLU A 193 9.05 4.15 16.71
CA GLU A 193 9.96 5.24 17.10
C GLU A 193 9.22 6.57 17.29
N LEU A 194 8.19 6.84 16.50
CA LEU A 194 7.33 8.02 16.67
C LEU A 194 6.42 7.88 17.89
N MET A 195 5.88 6.68 18.17
CA MET A 195 5.12 6.40 19.40
C MET A 195 5.97 6.65 20.64
N LYS A 196 7.24 6.23 20.65
CA LYS A 196 8.18 6.51 21.75
C LYS A 196 8.40 8.00 21.96
N LYS A 197 8.44 8.79 20.89
CA LYS A 197 8.52 10.25 20.98
C LYS A 197 7.22 10.87 21.51
N GLU A 198 6.06 10.39 21.04
CA GLU A 198 4.76 10.86 21.49
C GLU A 198 4.52 10.57 22.97
N LEU A 199 5.04 9.44 23.50
CA LEU A 199 5.00 9.11 24.91
C LEU A 199 5.68 10.16 25.82
N ALA A 200 6.52 11.05 25.27
CA ALA A 200 7.04 12.19 26.05
C ALA A 200 5.94 13.15 26.49
N ASN A 201 4.81 13.20 25.78
CA ASN A 201 3.63 13.96 26.15
C ASN A 201 2.76 13.26 27.22
N HIS A 202 3.04 11.99 27.52
CA HIS A 202 2.33 11.12 28.46
C HIS A 202 3.29 10.57 29.53
N PRO A 203 3.87 11.40 30.41
CA PRO A 203 5.00 11.03 31.26
C PRO A 203 4.70 9.93 32.29
N ASN A 204 3.42 9.63 32.55
CA ASN A 204 3.01 8.57 33.45
C ASN A 204 2.76 7.22 32.73
N ILE A 205 2.84 7.18 31.39
CA ILE A 205 2.76 5.96 30.61
C ILE A 205 4.18 5.42 30.36
N LYS A 206 4.40 4.16 30.68
CA LYS A 206 5.70 3.52 30.52
C LYS A 206 5.61 2.36 29.52
N LEU A 207 6.31 2.48 28.41
CA LEU A 207 6.52 1.36 27.50
C LEU A 207 7.53 0.38 28.13
N VAL A 208 7.05 -0.82 28.50
CA VAL A 208 7.87 -1.82 29.20
C VAL A 208 8.45 -2.89 28.29
N ASP A 209 7.79 -3.16 27.15
CA ASP A 209 8.26 -4.18 26.21
C ASP A 209 7.78 -3.90 24.77
N THR A 210 8.50 -4.46 23.80
CA THR A 210 8.10 -4.56 22.40
C THR A 210 8.39 -5.98 21.91
N VAL A 211 7.34 -6.72 21.55
CA VAL A 211 7.46 -8.10 21.08
C VAL A 211 6.94 -8.23 19.64
N TYR A 212 7.35 -9.30 18.98
CA TYR A 212 7.07 -9.52 17.57
C TYR A 212 6.35 -10.85 17.36
N GLY A 213 5.22 -10.80 16.66
CA GLY A 213 4.39 -11.95 16.30
C GLY A 213 4.58 -12.44 14.86
N ASN A 214 5.48 -11.80 14.09
CA ASN A 214 5.86 -12.14 12.71
C ASN A 214 4.68 -12.21 11.74
N ASP A 215 3.61 -11.42 11.98
CA ASP A 215 2.32 -11.49 11.28
C ASP A 215 1.73 -12.91 11.24
N LYS A 216 2.03 -13.73 12.25
CA LYS A 216 1.47 -15.06 12.45
C LYS A 216 0.47 -15.01 13.60
N ASP A 217 -0.77 -15.44 13.35
CA ASP A 217 -1.86 -15.38 14.33
C ASP A 217 -1.50 -16.11 15.62
N GLN A 218 -1.06 -17.37 15.53
CA GLN A 218 -0.74 -18.16 16.73
C GLN A 218 0.45 -17.59 17.50
N GLU A 219 1.49 -17.12 16.81
CA GLU A 219 2.65 -16.50 17.45
C GLU A 219 2.27 -15.22 18.18
N SER A 220 1.45 -14.37 17.56
CA SER A 220 0.93 -13.14 18.15
C SER A 220 0.05 -13.42 19.38
N PHE A 221 -0.77 -14.48 19.33
CA PHE A 221 -1.56 -14.96 20.46
C PHE A 221 -0.66 -15.39 21.63
N ASP A 222 0.38 -16.19 21.35
CA ASP A 222 1.32 -16.68 22.37
C ASP A 222 2.16 -15.53 22.96
N LYS A 223 2.56 -14.54 22.14
CA LYS A 223 3.24 -13.31 22.60
C LYS A 223 2.36 -12.50 23.54
N THR A 224 1.05 -12.39 23.24
CA THR A 224 0.08 -11.72 24.12
C THR A 224 0.01 -12.41 25.48
N ALA A 225 -0.07 -13.74 25.50
CA ALA A 225 -0.06 -14.51 26.74
C ALA A 225 1.24 -14.28 27.55
N ALA A 226 2.39 -14.31 26.87
CA ALA A 226 3.70 -14.09 27.50
C ALA A 226 3.85 -12.68 28.07
N LEU A 227 3.37 -11.63 27.36
CA LEU A 227 3.37 -10.25 27.86
C LEU A 227 2.61 -10.14 29.19
N LEU A 228 1.40 -10.71 29.26
CA LEU A 228 0.57 -10.66 30.46
C LEU A 228 1.15 -11.46 31.62
N GLN A 229 1.93 -12.50 31.33
CA GLN A 229 2.63 -13.28 32.34
C GLN A 229 3.87 -12.54 32.88
N SER A 230 4.62 -11.90 31.98
CA SER A 230 5.87 -11.22 32.32
C SER A 230 5.64 -9.84 32.95
N HIS A 231 4.53 -9.20 32.61
CA HIS A 231 4.15 -7.87 33.08
C HIS A 231 2.76 -7.89 33.73
N PRO A 232 2.64 -8.36 34.99
CA PRO A 232 1.34 -8.52 35.65
C PRO A 232 0.60 -7.20 35.90
N ASP A 233 1.31 -6.06 35.90
CA ASP A 233 0.77 -4.72 36.08
C ASP A 233 0.44 -4.02 34.77
N LEU A 234 0.57 -4.72 33.62
CA LEU A 234 0.31 -4.18 32.30
C LEU A 234 -1.13 -3.63 32.20
N LYS A 235 -1.26 -2.36 31.75
CA LYS A 235 -2.53 -1.67 31.57
C LYS A 235 -3.01 -1.66 30.12
N GLY A 236 -2.09 -1.76 29.16
CA GLY A 236 -2.45 -1.68 27.76
C GLY A 236 -1.46 -2.37 26.83
N ILE A 237 -2.00 -2.79 25.69
CA ILE A 237 -1.24 -3.32 24.55
C ILE A 237 -1.61 -2.50 23.33
N ILE A 238 -0.59 -2.03 22.60
CA ILE A 238 -0.73 -1.45 21.26
C ILE A 238 -0.23 -2.47 20.25
N SER A 239 -1.06 -2.78 19.24
CA SER A 239 -0.61 -3.66 18.15
C SER A 239 -0.72 -2.95 16.81
N PRO A 240 0.40 -2.43 16.26
CA PRO A 240 0.42 -1.73 14.96
C PRO A 240 0.37 -2.71 13.77
N THR A 241 -0.27 -3.87 13.93
CA THR A 241 -0.49 -4.87 12.87
C THR A 241 -1.87 -5.49 12.99
N THR A 242 -2.56 -5.68 11.86
CA THR A 242 -3.92 -6.22 11.83
C THR A 242 -3.98 -7.67 12.31
N VAL A 243 -2.96 -8.47 12.04
CA VAL A 243 -2.85 -9.85 12.55
C VAL A 243 -2.62 -9.84 14.05
N GLY A 244 -1.71 -9.00 14.53
CA GLY A 244 -1.37 -8.94 15.95
C GLY A 244 -2.53 -8.48 16.83
N ILE A 245 -3.25 -7.42 16.43
CA ILE A 245 -4.40 -6.92 17.22
C ILE A 245 -5.54 -7.95 17.27
N ALA A 246 -5.83 -8.63 16.16
CA ALA A 246 -6.86 -9.65 16.12
C ALA A 246 -6.51 -10.86 17.02
N ALA A 247 -5.26 -11.33 16.96
CA ALA A 247 -4.78 -12.41 17.81
C ALA A 247 -4.77 -12.02 19.29
N ALA A 248 -4.34 -10.78 19.62
CA ALA A 248 -4.38 -10.26 20.97
C ALA A 248 -5.82 -10.12 21.50
N ALA A 249 -6.74 -9.64 20.67
CA ALA A 249 -8.16 -9.55 21.02
C ALA A 249 -8.75 -10.94 21.30
N ARG A 250 -8.43 -11.93 20.45
CA ARG A 250 -8.85 -13.32 20.64
C ARG A 250 -8.33 -13.90 21.98
N TYR A 251 -7.07 -13.62 22.33
CA TYR A 251 -6.55 -14.04 23.64
C TYR A 251 -7.27 -13.32 24.79
N LEU A 252 -7.37 -12.00 24.74
CA LEU A 252 -7.98 -11.19 25.80
C LEU A 252 -9.45 -11.54 26.02
N SER A 253 -10.23 -11.81 24.96
CA SER A 253 -11.67 -12.07 25.04
C SER A 253 -12.03 -13.23 25.96
N THR A 254 -11.13 -14.21 26.11
CA THR A 254 -11.30 -15.42 26.94
C THR A 254 -10.45 -15.40 28.20
N SER A 255 -9.60 -14.38 28.40
CA SER A 255 -8.65 -14.31 29.51
C SER A 255 -9.23 -13.56 30.72
N LYS A 256 -8.57 -13.70 31.89
CA LYS A 256 -8.87 -12.90 33.08
C LYS A 256 -8.47 -11.42 32.95
N ALA A 257 -7.77 -11.05 31.88
CA ALA A 257 -7.32 -9.72 31.57
C ALA A 257 -8.40 -8.91 30.78
N LYS A 258 -9.48 -9.58 30.29
CA LYS A 258 -10.59 -8.90 29.62
C LYS A 258 -11.15 -7.75 30.47
N GLY A 259 -11.20 -6.57 29.89
CA GLY A 259 -11.68 -5.35 30.57
C GLY A 259 -10.73 -4.76 31.62
N LYS A 260 -9.54 -5.36 31.82
CA LYS A 260 -8.49 -4.86 32.74
C LYS A 260 -7.27 -4.33 31.99
N VAL A 261 -6.94 -4.97 30.87
CA VAL A 261 -5.87 -4.55 29.96
C VAL A 261 -6.53 -4.01 28.70
N ALA A 262 -6.29 -2.76 28.38
CA ALA A 262 -6.76 -2.14 27.15
C ALA A 262 -6.00 -2.69 25.95
N LEU A 263 -6.69 -2.84 24.82
CA LEU A 263 -6.07 -3.22 23.56
C LEU A 263 -6.49 -2.21 22.49
N THR A 264 -5.50 -1.66 21.80
CA THR A 264 -5.71 -0.81 20.64
C THR A 264 -4.63 -1.06 19.60
N GLY A 265 -4.69 -0.39 18.48
CA GLY A 265 -3.73 -0.52 17.39
C GLY A 265 -4.36 -0.36 16.03
N LEU A 266 -3.86 -1.12 15.05
CA LEU A 266 -4.37 -1.11 13.67
C LEU A 266 -5.08 -2.44 13.37
N GLY A 267 -6.36 -2.37 12.98
CA GLY A 267 -7.18 -3.55 12.75
C GLY A 267 -8.15 -3.39 11.59
N THR A 268 -8.54 -4.49 10.94
CA THR A 268 -9.64 -4.47 9.97
C THR A 268 -10.99 -4.59 10.70
N PRO A 269 -12.02 -3.83 10.29
CA PRO A 269 -13.33 -3.90 10.92
C PRO A 269 -13.91 -5.32 10.99
N ASN A 270 -13.73 -6.12 9.94
CA ASN A 270 -14.28 -7.48 9.90
C ASN A 270 -13.65 -8.41 10.94
N GLN A 271 -12.34 -8.30 11.17
CA GLN A 271 -11.64 -9.11 12.19
C GLN A 271 -11.92 -8.62 13.61
N MET A 272 -12.17 -7.33 13.78
CA MET A 272 -12.26 -6.71 15.10
C MET A 272 -13.70 -6.54 15.60
N ARG A 273 -14.70 -6.68 14.73
CA ARG A 273 -16.12 -6.40 15.06
C ARG A 273 -16.60 -7.12 16.30
N GLU A 274 -16.40 -8.42 16.39
CA GLU A 274 -16.86 -9.21 17.56
C GLU A 274 -16.22 -8.73 18.86
N TYR A 275 -14.95 -8.34 18.84
CA TYR A 275 -14.21 -7.89 20.03
C TYR A 275 -14.57 -6.45 20.46
N VAL A 276 -15.01 -5.63 19.51
CA VAL A 276 -15.58 -4.31 19.80
C VAL A 276 -16.98 -4.46 20.40
N GLN A 277 -17.82 -5.32 19.82
CA GLN A 277 -19.19 -5.55 20.27
C GLN A 277 -19.25 -6.23 21.66
N ASP A 278 -18.29 -7.12 21.96
CA ASP A 278 -18.23 -7.80 23.26
C ASP A 278 -17.45 -7.01 24.34
N GLY A 279 -16.94 -5.82 23.99
CA GLY A 279 -16.22 -4.92 24.89
C GLY A 279 -14.79 -5.35 25.22
N THR A 280 -14.20 -6.31 24.52
CA THR A 280 -12.78 -6.69 24.65
C THR A 280 -11.88 -5.57 24.14
N VAL A 281 -12.27 -4.92 23.05
CA VAL A 281 -11.59 -3.75 22.46
C VAL A 281 -12.56 -2.58 22.44
N LYS A 282 -12.14 -1.40 22.91
CA LYS A 282 -12.98 -0.21 22.86
C LYS A 282 -12.93 0.45 21.49
N GLU A 283 -11.71 0.60 20.97
CA GLU A 283 -11.46 1.25 19.70
C GLU A 283 -10.08 0.86 19.14
N PHE A 284 -9.96 0.99 17.85
CA PHE A 284 -8.75 0.79 17.07
C PHE A 284 -8.79 1.69 15.84
N ALA A 285 -7.68 1.83 15.12
CA ALA A 285 -7.62 2.65 13.92
C ALA A 285 -7.22 1.82 12.70
N LEU A 286 -7.53 2.36 11.53
CA LEU A 286 -6.99 1.95 10.24
C LEU A 286 -7.37 3.01 9.20
N TRP A 287 -6.85 2.92 8.01
CA TRP A 287 -7.33 3.52 6.76
C TRP A 287 -8.18 2.48 6.01
N ASN A 288 -8.71 2.84 4.84
CA ASN A 288 -9.38 1.85 3.99
C ASN A 288 -8.33 1.13 3.11
N PRO A 289 -8.02 -0.16 3.33
CA PRO A 289 -7.03 -0.88 2.52
C PRO A 289 -7.48 -1.05 1.05
N GLU A 290 -8.78 -1.20 0.77
CA GLU A 290 -9.29 -1.29 -0.60
C GLU A 290 -8.97 -0.01 -1.38
N ASP A 291 -9.19 1.17 -0.78
CA ASP A 291 -8.85 2.44 -1.42
C ASP A 291 -7.33 2.61 -1.59
N LEU A 292 -6.51 2.08 -0.66
CA LEU A 292 -5.05 2.08 -0.79
C LEU A 292 -4.60 1.27 -2.01
N GLY A 293 -5.10 0.06 -2.17
CA GLY A 293 -4.79 -0.79 -3.32
C GLY A 293 -5.29 -0.19 -4.64
N TYR A 294 -6.51 0.38 -4.62
CA TYR A 294 -7.09 1.07 -5.76
C TYR A 294 -6.23 2.26 -6.20
N LEU A 295 -5.81 3.12 -5.26
CA LEU A 295 -4.91 4.24 -5.52
C LEU A 295 -3.57 3.78 -6.07
N SER A 296 -3.01 2.69 -5.52
CA SER A 296 -1.72 2.13 -5.94
C SER A 296 -1.74 1.63 -7.38
N ALA A 297 -2.85 1.02 -7.82
CA ALA A 297 -3.04 0.60 -9.19
C ALA A 297 -3.12 1.80 -10.16
N TYR A 298 -3.82 2.86 -9.79
CA TYR A 298 -3.86 4.10 -10.59
C TYR A 298 -2.51 4.82 -10.63
N ALA A 299 -1.77 4.85 -9.53
CA ALA A 299 -0.40 5.36 -9.51
C ALA A 299 0.51 4.55 -10.45
N ALA A 300 0.40 3.22 -10.46
CA ALA A 300 1.12 2.35 -11.38
C ALA A 300 0.77 2.66 -12.84
N LYS A 301 -0.53 2.77 -13.17
CA LYS A 301 -0.96 3.21 -14.49
C LYS A 301 -0.34 4.55 -14.88
N ALA A 302 -0.39 5.54 -14.00
CA ALA A 302 0.10 6.88 -14.28
C ALA A 302 1.61 6.93 -14.58
N VAL A 303 2.43 6.13 -13.87
CA VAL A 303 3.88 6.02 -14.18
C VAL A 303 4.14 5.18 -15.44
N ILE A 304 3.36 4.14 -15.73
CA ILE A 304 3.50 3.33 -16.95
C ILE A 304 3.20 4.18 -18.19
N THR A 305 2.11 4.97 -18.16
CA THR A 305 1.69 5.81 -19.29
C THR A 305 2.50 7.09 -19.43
N GLY A 306 3.34 7.41 -18.45
CA GLY A 306 4.11 8.67 -18.42
C GLY A 306 3.26 9.90 -18.08
N GLU A 307 2.02 9.72 -17.58
CA GLU A 307 1.18 10.79 -17.05
C GLU A 307 1.88 11.52 -15.90
N ILE A 308 2.58 10.76 -15.04
CA ILE A 308 3.46 11.27 -14.00
C ILE A 308 4.85 10.63 -14.11
N LYS A 309 5.85 11.31 -13.54
CA LYS A 309 7.23 10.82 -13.43
C LYS A 309 7.67 10.57 -12.00
N GLY A 310 6.77 10.75 -11.03
CA GLY A 310 7.05 10.66 -9.60
C GLY A 310 7.72 11.91 -9.03
N ASN A 311 7.71 13.04 -9.76
CA ASN A 311 8.24 14.30 -9.27
C ASN A 311 7.24 15.00 -8.35
N GLU A 312 7.75 15.76 -7.38
CA GLU A 312 6.92 16.62 -6.55
C GLU A 312 6.11 17.60 -7.42
N GLY A 313 4.80 17.63 -7.17
CA GLY A 313 3.85 18.46 -7.91
C GLY A 313 3.19 17.77 -9.11
N ASP A 314 3.65 16.59 -9.53
CA ASP A 314 2.94 15.76 -10.50
C ASP A 314 1.54 15.44 -9.97
N LYS A 315 0.56 15.34 -10.89
CA LYS A 315 -0.83 15.06 -10.55
C LYS A 315 -1.41 13.98 -11.45
N PHE A 316 -2.28 13.16 -10.89
CA PHE A 316 -3.05 12.16 -11.63
C PHE A 316 -4.42 11.95 -11.00
N THR A 317 -5.34 11.35 -11.76
CA THR A 317 -6.68 11.04 -11.27
C THR A 317 -6.81 9.54 -11.02
N ALA A 318 -7.17 9.18 -9.79
CA ALA A 318 -7.39 7.80 -9.36
C ALA A 318 -8.90 7.45 -9.35
N GLY A 319 -9.52 7.37 -10.53
CA GLY A 319 -10.91 6.95 -10.71
C GLY A 319 -11.87 7.56 -9.70
N LYS A 320 -12.58 6.72 -8.93
CA LYS A 320 -13.55 7.13 -7.91
C LYS A 320 -12.97 7.96 -6.76
N LEU A 321 -11.66 7.89 -6.51
CA LEU A 321 -10.99 8.60 -5.42
C LEU A 321 -10.62 10.05 -5.77
N GLY A 322 -10.68 10.44 -7.06
CA GLY A 322 -10.40 11.80 -7.51
C GLY A 322 -8.92 12.09 -7.75
N GLU A 323 -8.54 13.38 -7.71
CA GLU A 323 -7.20 13.86 -8.02
C GLU A 323 -6.25 13.70 -6.81
N PHE A 324 -5.05 13.18 -7.07
CA PHE A 324 -3.93 13.09 -6.13
C PHE A 324 -2.72 13.84 -6.66
N SER A 325 -1.89 14.35 -5.72
CA SER A 325 -0.63 15.02 -6.02
C SER A 325 0.52 14.23 -5.43
N VAL A 326 1.60 14.12 -6.20
CA VAL A 326 2.87 13.59 -5.74
C VAL A 326 3.55 14.63 -4.84
N LYS A 327 3.94 14.22 -3.64
CA LYS A 327 4.67 15.01 -2.67
C LYS A 327 6.18 14.79 -2.82
N ALA A 328 6.96 15.43 -1.93
CA ALA A 328 8.39 15.20 -1.84
C ALA A 328 8.73 13.71 -1.77
N ASN A 329 9.86 13.32 -2.34
CA ASN A 329 10.35 11.94 -2.42
C ASN A 329 9.40 10.98 -3.17
N GLY A 330 8.55 11.48 -4.07
CA GLY A 330 7.65 10.64 -4.86
C GLY A 330 6.54 9.98 -4.03
N GLU A 331 6.08 10.62 -2.96
CA GLU A 331 5.02 10.12 -2.09
C GLU A 331 3.64 10.59 -2.58
N VAL A 332 2.67 9.69 -2.55
CA VAL A 332 1.22 9.96 -2.70
C VAL A 332 0.54 9.52 -1.42
N LEU A 333 -0.17 10.43 -0.75
CA LEU A 333 -0.83 10.17 0.53
C LEU A 333 -2.32 9.90 0.31
N LEU A 334 -2.80 8.74 0.81
CA LEU A 334 -4.23 8.38 0.74
C LEU A 334 -5.07 9.28 1.67
N GLY A 335 -4.68 9.42 2.95
CA GLY A 335 -5.42 10.26 3.89
C GLY A 335 -4.97 10.07 5.34
N ASP A 336 -5.86 10.40 6.27
CA ASP A 336 -5.63 10.21 7.70
C ASP A 336 -6.16 8.86 8.18
N PRO A 337 -5.62 8.30 9.28
CA PRO A 337 -6.20 7.13 9.94
C PRO A 337 -7.62 7.43 10.44
N PHE A 338 -8.49 6.43 10.35
CA PHE A 338 -9.86 6.50 10.86
C PHE A 338 -10.00 5.60 12.10
N THR A 339 -10.73 6.09 13.12
CA THR A 339 -10.96 5.32 14.37
C THR A 339 -12.28 4.57 14.30
N PHE A 340 -12.24 3.28 14.60
CA PHE A 340 -13.36 2.35 14.65
C PHE A 340 -13.71 2.05 16.11
N ASN A 341 -15.01 2.06 16.42
CA ASN A 341 -15.55 1.75 17.73
C ASN A 341 -16.98 1.18 17.60
N ALA A 342 -17.63 0.87 18.73
CA ALA A 342 -18.98 0.30 18.73
C ALA A 342 -20.05 1.17 18.04
N GLY A 343 -19.82 2.47 17.91
CA GLY A 343 -20.77 3.39 17.28
C GLY A 343 -20.71 3.40 15.75
N ASN A 344 -19.65 2.90 15.15
CA ASN A 344 -19.45 3.02 13.71
C ASN A 344 -19.01 1.73 13.00
N ILE A 345 -18.50 0.72 13.72
CA ILE A 345 -17.86 -0.46 13.11
C ILE A 345 -18.78 -1.24 12.16
N ASP A 346 -20.08 -1.24 12.40
CA ASP A 346 -21.07 -1.94 11.57
C ASP A 346 -21.29 -1.28 10.19
N GLN A 347 -20.77 -0.06 9.99
CA GLN A 347 -20.84 0.64 8.70
C GLN A 347 -19.74 0.20 7.72
N PHE A 348 -18.78 -0.59 8.17
CA PHE A 348 -17.61 -1.00 7.38
C PHE A 348 -17.60 -2.51 7.16
N ASN A 349 -17.15 -2.94 6.00
CA ASN A 349 -17.15 -4.35 5.61
C ASN A 349 -15.87 -4.72 4.82
N PHE A 350 -14.72 -4.53 5.47
CA PHE A 350 -13.42 -4.91 4.94
C PHE A 350 -12.49 -5.42 6.04
#